data_116f442b63b137054c0bda8e870a5b2e
#
_entry.id   116f442b63b137054c0bda8e870a5b2e
#
_cell.length_a   1.000
_cell.length_b   1.000
_cell.length_c   1.000
_cell.angle_alpha   90.00
_cell.angle_beta   90.00
_cell.angle_gamma   90.00
#
_symmetry.space_group_name_H-M   'P 1'
#
loop_
_entity.id
_entity.type
_entity.pdbx_description
1 polymer ?
#
loop_
_entity_poly.entity_id
_entity_poly.type
_entity_poly.pdbx_seq_one_letter_code
_entity_poly.pdbx_strand_id
1 'polypeptide(L)'
;MKQADLVLLHPPSVYKFRELPIFYGPVSEVIPSTSIFENYPIGFLTLSEYLTRHGISVRIVNLANKMLKDVKFDPEVFVSRLKPVAFGIDLHWLPHADGSLSLAEVLKKQHPDTPIIFGGLSSTHYHLEIMRDYPFVDFVMCGDSTEEPMKQLVETIKNGGDFAAIPNLVWRNTAGETVVNGLTCQPRNLDYVNFDYAHLFKMAVKYRDLTGYLPFRDWLKNPVMGVFSSRGCHHDCASCGGSSSAFEKMCVREHPAFRAPELLAKDIKNISRYTGAPIMVIGDLLQAGRKYAEDFLVAIKKQRIRNEIAIEFFNPPTGDFVEKISASLTNFNVEISPESHDVRVRKAFGKTYDNARLEESIAAFERSNCKRIDLFFMVGLPYQTYQSVMDTVEYCGELMSKYGGSGKILPFIAPLAPFVDPSSRFFEEPEKNGYRLFYKTLKEHRQALLTSNWKQRLNYETEWMTRDDIVNATYDGALKLVELKAAFGLTERSKAEEIIRHIRRAKDLIRRMEESTVMDESLRQEIFRMNPIESLCDRHEMEWPVIGQRLKLMNVFKLLLRRTPVFGT
;
A
#
# COMPACT_ATOMS: atom_id res chain seq x y z
N MET A 1 28.08 12.36 5.35
CA MET A 1 27.06 11.35 5.78
C MET A 1 27.73 9.98 5.87
N LYS A 2 27.29 9.09 6.78
CA LYS A 2 27.80 7.71 6.76
C LYS A 2 27.38 7.04 5.45
N GLN A 3 28.31 6.34 4.80
CA GLN A 3 28.06 5.62 3.56
C GLN A 3 27.29 4.33 3.82
N ALA A 4 26.52 3.90 2.84
CA ALA A 4 25.86 2.60 2.80
C ALA A 4 26.19 1.92 1.46
N ASP A 5 26.16 0.59 1.43
CA ASP A 5 26.35 -0.13 0.17
C ASP A 5 25.12 0.08 -0.74
N LEU A 6 23.93 -0.02 -0.18
CA LEU A 6 22.67 0.21 -0.89
C LEU A 6 21.87 1.34 -0.23
N VAL A 7 21.39 2.29 -1.02
CA VAL A 7 20.42 3.30 -0.58
C VAL A 7 19.09 3.03 -1.25
N LEU A 8 18.08 2.64 -0.46
CA LEU A 8 16.70 2.46 -0.91
C LEU A 8 15.95 3.78 -0.81
N LEU A 9 15.43 4.25 -1.92
CA LEU A 9 14.77 5.54 -2.07
C LEU A 9 13.29 5.35 -2.40
N HIS A 10 12.42 6.02 -1.66
CA HIS A 10 10.99 6.08 -1.93
C HIS A 10 10.60 7.49 -2.36
N PRO A 11 10.29 7.72 -3.64
CA PRO A 11 9.91 9.02 -4.16
C PRO A 11 8.41 9.31 -3.89
N PRO A 12 7.94 10.57 -4.02
CA PRO A 12 6.52 10.87 -4.10
C PRO A 12 5.90 10.32 -5.41
N SER A 13 4.59 10.18 -5.45
CA SER A 13 3.87 9.74 -6.66
C SER A 13 4.18 10.63 -7.88
N VAL A 14 4.20 11.93 -7.69
CA VAL A 14 4.61 12.92 -8.68
C VAL A 14 5.82 13.67 -8.14
N TYR A 15 6.93 13.64 -8.85
CA TYR A 15 8.20 14.21 -8.34
C TYR A 15 8.09 15.71 -8.05
N LYS A 16 7.45 16.46 -8.96
CA LYS A 16 7.23 17.91 -8.83
C LYS A 16 5.87 18.28 -8.23
N PHE A 17 5.34 17.49 -7.32
CA PHE A 17 4.02 17.71 -6.73
C PHE A 17 3.82 19.07 -6.04
N ARG A 18 4.90 19.73 -5.66
CA ARG A 18 4.87 21.08 -5.07
C ARG A 18 4.70 22.19 -6.10
N GLU A 19 4.98 21.92 -7.37
CA GLU A 19 5.01 22.91 -8.45
C GLU A 19 3.81 22.76 -9.39
N LEU A 20 3.38 21.51 -9.60
CA LEU A 20 2.32 21.19 -10.56
C LEU A 20 0.94 21.30 -9.89
N PRO A 21 0.01 22.06 -10.50
CA PRO A 21 -1.35 22.20 -9.99
C PRO A 21 -2.18 20.97 -10.37
N ILE A 22 -1.99 19.91 -9.62
CA ILE A 22 -2.65 18.62 -9.83
C ILE A 22 -3.64 18.40 -8.71
N PHE A 23 -4.91 18.25 -9.03
CA PHE A 23 -5.93 17.80 -8.10
C PHE A 23 -5.93 16.28 -8.05
N TYR A 24 -5.46 15.74 -6.92
CA TYR A 24 -5.16 14.31 -6.80
C TYR A 24 -6.40 13.43 -6.68
N GLY A 25 -7.49 13.95 -6.17
CA GLY A 25 -8.71 13.21 -5.93
C GLY A 25 -8.64 12.27 -4.72
N PRO A 26 -9.75 11.64 -4.39
CA PRO A 26 -9.81 10.71 -3.28
C PRO A 26 -9.04 9.43 -3.62
N VAL A 27 -8.28 8.94 -2.65
CA VAL A 27 -7.64 7.63 -2.69
C VAL A 27 -8.32 6.71 -1.71
N SER A 28 -8.20 5.41 -1.94
CA SER A 28 -8.63 4.41 -0.96
C SER A 28 -7.80 4.56 0.32
N GLU A 29 -8.43 5.03 1.38
CA GLU A 29 -7.77 5.42 2.61
C GLU A 29 -7.86 4.30 3.64
N VAL A 30 -6.84 3.42 3.68
CA VAL A 30 -6.71 2.39 4.73
C VAL A 30 -5.83 2.89 5.88
N ILE A 31 -4.89 3.78 5.58
CA ILE A 31 -3.99 4.42 6.55
C ILE A 31 -3.95 5.92 6.31
N PRO A 32 -3.66 6.74 7.32
CA PRO A 32 -3.63 8.20 7.19
C PRO A 32 -2.40 8.73 6.42
N SER A 33 -2.18 8.24 5.21
CA SER A 33 -1.23 8.76 4.23
C SER A 33 -1.86 9.89 3.41
N THR A 34 -1.09 10.49 2.51
CA THR A 34 -1.58 11.53 1.59
C THR A 34 -1.69 10.99 0.17
N SER A 35 -2.33 11.74 -0.72
CA SER A 35 -2.40 11.44 -2.15
C SER A 35 -1.04 11.47 -2.87
N ILE A 36 0.03 11.80 -2.15
CA ILE A 36 1.43 11.69 -2.62
C ILE A 36 1.97 10.28 -2.47
N PHE A 37 1.23 9.38 -1.81
CA PHE A 37 1.61 7.98 -1.58
C PHE A 37 2.98 7.84 -0.89
N GLU A 38 3.22 8.62 0.15
CA GLU A 38 4.49 8.64 0.87
C GLU A 38 4.76 7.39 1.72
N ASN A 39 3.86 6.42 1.75
CA ASN A 39 4.05 5.18 2.48
C ASN A 39 4.93 4.21 1.67
N TYR A 40 6.19 4.06 2.09
CA TYR A 40 7.08 3.14 1.42
C TYR A 40 6.71 1.66 1.68
N PRO A 41 6.98 0.75 0.71
CA PRO A 41 6.58 -0.64 0.82
C PRO A 41 7.29 -1.34 1.97
N ILE A 42 6.55 -2.19 2.69
CA ILE A 42 7.07 -3.00 3.81
C ILE A 42 8.25 -3.90 3.38
N GLY A 43 8.38 -4.20 2.09
CA GLY A 43 9.53 -4.89 1.51
C GLY A 43 10.86 -4.18 1.75
N PHE A 44 10.89 -2.86 1.95
CA PHE A 44 12.11 -2.15 2.32
C PHE A 44 12.63 -2.56 3.69
N LEU A 45 11.74 -2.85 4.65
CA LEU A 45 12.12 -3.37 5.96
C LEU A 45 12.78 -4.75 5.82
N THR A 46 12.15 -5.66 5.09
CA THR A 46 12.65 -7.04 4.94
C THR A 46 13.96 -7.09 4.17
N LEU A 47 14.07 -6.31 3.08
CA LEU A 47 15.33 -6.13 2.33
C LEU A 47 16.44 -5.54 3.20
N SER A 48 16.15 -4.45 3.93
CA SER A 48 17.15 -3.79 4.78
C SER A 48 17.66 -4.71 5.89
N GLU A 49 16.76 -5.47 6.53
CA GLU A 49 17.13 -6.43 7.57
C GLU A 49 17.96 -7.58 6.98
N TYR A 50 17.43 -8.19 5.90
CA TYR A 50 18.07 -9.33 5.26
C TYR A 50 19.49 -9.01 4.79
N LEU A 51 19.65 -7.94 4.03
CA LEU A 51 20.95 -7.53 3.49
C LEU A 51 21.94 -7.15 4.61
N THR A 52 21.47 -6.44 5.64
CA THR A 52 22.34 -6.04 6.76
C THR A 52 22.81 -7.26 7.56
N ARG A 53 21.96 -8.26 7.76
CA ARG A 53 22.31 -9.53 8.40
C ARG A 53 23.37 -10.30 7.62
N HIS A 54 23.45 -10.11 6.30
CA HIS A 54 24.47 -10.69 5.42
C HIS A 54 25.64 -9.75 5.10
N GLY A 55 25.85 -8.70 5.92
CA GLY A 55 27.04 -7.85 5.82
C GLY A 55 26.95 -6.70 4.82
N ILE A 56 25.80 -6.50 4.17
CA ILE A 56 25.57 -5.38 3.25
C ILE A 56 24.88 -4.25 4.00
N SER A 57 25.49 -3.08 4.05
CA SER A 57 24.91 -1.93 4.73
C SER A 57 23.83 -1.27 3.88
N VAL A 58 22.61 -1.12 4.45
CA VAL A 58 21.46 -0.53 3.77
C VAL A 58 21.00 0.74 4.47
N ARG A 59 20.66 1.76 3.70
CA ARG A 59 19.97 2.97 4.16
C ARG A 59 18.65 3.13 3.44
N ILE A 60 17.56 3.29 4.20
CA ILE A 60 16.25 3.67 3.67
C ILE A 60 16.13 5.19 3.73
N VAL A 61 15.58 5.79 2.68
CA VAL A 61 15.25 7.21 2.63
C VAL A 61 13.85 7.38 2.01
N ASN A 62 12.87 7.67 2.85
CA ASN A 62 11.56 8.12 2.40
C ASN A 62 11.68 9.59 1.95
N LEU A 63 11.96 9.77 0.67
CA LEU A 63 12.14 11.09 0.07
C LEU A 63 10.82 11.86 0.03
N ALA A 64 9.71 11.17 -0.28
CA ALA A 64 8.36 11.72 -0.26
C ALA A 64 8.02 12.35 1.10
N ASN A 65 8.25 11.61 2.18
CA ASN A 65 8.00 12.09 3.54
C ASN A 65 8.88 13.30 3.92
N LYS A 66 10.16 13.31 3.50
CA LYS A 66 11.03 14.47 3.70
C LYS A 66 10.52 15.70 2.98
N MET A 67 10.11 15.53 1.74
CA MET A 67 9.53 16.61 0.93
C MET A 67 8.21 17.12 1.53
N LEU A 68 7.35 16.25 2.04
CA LEU A 68 6.08 16.64 2.68
C LEU A 68 6.28 17.38 4.02
N LYS A 69 7.30 17.00 4.80
CA LYS A 69 7.55 17.59 6.13
C LYS A 69 8.24 18.93 6.10
N ASP A 70 9.11 19.15 5.14
CA ASP A 70 9.90 20.37 5.03
C ASP A 70 9.81 20.94 3.61
N VAL A 71 9.03 22.01 3.45
CA VAL A 71 8.85 22.68 2.14
C VAL A 71 10.14 23.25 1.56
N LYS A 72 11.16 23.50 2.40
CA LYS A 72 12.49 23.98 1.98
C LYS A 72 13.44 22.84 1.65
N PHE A 73 13.04 21.60 1.91
CA PHE A 73 13.89 20.45 1.61
C PHE A 73 14.06 20.32 0.09
N ASP A 74 15.30 20.35 -0.35
CA ASP A 74 15.70 20.14 -1.74
C ASP A 74 16.14 18.68 -1.90
N PRO A 75 15.37 17.85 -2.62
CA PRO A 75 15.68 16.45 -2.83
C PRO A 75 16.94 16.26 -3.69
N GLU A 76 17.21 17.13 -4.66
CA GLU A 76 18.35 17.00 -5.56
C GLU A 76 19.66 17.30 -4.83
N VAL A 77 19.70 18.36 -4.00
CA VAL A 77 20.83 18.66 -3.11
C VAL A 77 21.04 17.55 -2.09
N PHE A 78 19.98 16.93 -1.61
CA PHE A 78 20.10 15.82 -0.66
C PHE A 78 20.73 14.59 -1.32
N VAL A 79 20.20 14.16 -2.46
CA VAL A 79 20.67 12.92 -3.13
C VAL A 79 22.07 13.08 -3.70
N SER A 80 22.49 14.29 -4.13
CA SER A 80 23.87 14.56 -4.61
C SER A 80 24.97 14.25 -3.59
N ARG A 81 24.61 14.25 -2.29
CA ARG A 81 25.54 13.97 -1.17
C ARG A 81 25.61 12.48 -0.78
N LEU A 82 24.77 11.65 -1.37
CA LEU A 82 24.79 10.21 -1.14
C LEU A 82 25.89 9.57 -2.01
N LYS A 83 26.56 8.55 -1.47
CA LYS A 83 27.62 7.83 -2.20
C LYS A 83 27.50 6.33 -1.90
N PRO A 84 26.45 5.65 -2.37
CA PRO A 84 26.33 4.21 -2.23
C PRO A 84 27.09 3.47 -3.34
N VAL A 85 27.15 2.15 -3.21
CA VAL A 85 27.54 1.25 -4.29
C VAL A 85 26.44 1.18 -5.36
N ALA A 86 25.17 1.20 -4.93
CA ALA A 86 24.01 1.26 -5.81
C ALA A 86 22.83 1.99 -5.15
N PHE A 87 21.95 2.58 -5.97
CA PHE A 87 20.64 3.10 -5.57
C PHE A 87 19.57 2.08 -5.91
N GLY A 88 18.66 1.81 -4.95
CA GLY A 88 17.43 1.06 -5.18
C GLY A 88 16.24 2.01 -5.14
N ILE A 89 15.37 1.97 -6.13
CA ILE A 89 14.16 2.79 -6.20
C ILE A 89 12.97 1.84 -6.33
N ASP A 90 11.94 2.03 -5.49
CA ASP A 90 10.72 1.29 -5.65
C ASP A 90 9.83 1.88 -6.74
N LEU A 91 9.32 1.00 -7.59
CA LEU A 91 8.15 1.19 -8.42
C LEU A 91 7.21 0.02 -8.14
N HIS A 92 6.74 -0.03 -6.88
CA HIS A 92 5.88 -1.10 -6.41
C HIS A 92 4.46 -0.92 -6.95
N TRP A 93 3.94 0.29 -6.82
CA TRP A 93 2.64 0.66 -7.36
C TRP A 93 2.77 1.70 -8.47
N LEU A 94 1.84 1.63 -9.41
CA LEU A 94 1.78 2.50 -10.58
C LEU A 94 1.70 4.01 -10.25
N PRO A 95 1.06 4.46 -9.13
CA PRO A 95 1.11 5.87 -8.73
C PRO A 95 2.52 6.46 -8.62
N HIS A 96 3.54 5.66 -8.40
CA HIS A 96 4.93 6.12 -8.30
C HIS A 96 5.66 6.21 -9.65
N ALA A 97 4.98 5.95 -10.79
CA ALA A 97 5.64 5.90 -12.09
C ALA A 97 6.39 7.21 -12.42
N ASP A 98 5.78 8.38 -12.19
CA ASP A 98 6.49 9.64 -12.43
C ASP A 98 7.60 9.88 -11.40
N GLY A 99 7.31 9.72 -10.13
CA GLY A 99 8.28 9.96 -9.07
C GLY A 99 9.52 9.09 -9.18
N SER A 100 9.34 7.79 -9.43
CA SER A 100 10.46 6.83 -9.54
C SER A 100 11.33 7.10 -10.76
N LEU A 101 10.72 7.34 -11.92
CA LEU A 101 11.44 7.61 -13.16
C LEU A 101 12.14 8.98 -13.12
N SER A 102 11.50 10.02 -12.60
CA SER A 102 12.09 11.35 -12.46
C SER A 102 13.26 11.34 -11.48
N LEU A 103 13.11 10.64 -10.34
CA LEU A 103 14.21 10.49 -9.37
C LEU A 103 15.40 9.74 -9.98
N ALA A 104 15.15 8.67 -10.73
CA ALA A 104 16.23 7.91 -11.39
C ALA A 104 16.99 8.78 -12.39
N GLU A 105 16.28 9.61 -13.17
CA GLU A 105 16.92 10.56 -14.10
C GLU A 105 17.80 11.58 -13.37
N VAL A 106 17.33 12.15 -12.26
CA VAL A 106 18.09 13.07 -11.41
C VAL A 106 19.35 12.39 -10.85
N LEU A 107 19.19 11.18 -10.32
CA LEU A 107 20.31 10.40 -9.77
C LEU A 107 21.36 10.10 -10.84
N LYS A 108 20.95 9.68 -12.04
CA LYS A 108 21.90 9.36 -13.11
C LYS A 108 22.68 10.56 -13.61
N LYS A 109 22.06 11.75 -13.60
CA LYS A 109 22.75 13.01 -13.89
C LYS A 109 23.82 13.36 -12.84
N GLN A 110 23.54 13.10 -11.56
CA GLN A 110 24.42 13.46 -10.44
C GLN A 110 25.45 12.37 -10.10
N HIS A 111 25.13 11.12 -10.40
CA HIS A 111 25.93 9.93 -10.11
C HIS A 111 25.99 9.02 -11.36
N PRO A 112 26.65 9.45 -12.45
CA PRO A 112 26.62 8.74 -13.74
C PRO A 112 27.12 7.30 -13.64
N ASP A 113 28.09 7.03 -12.77
CA ASP A 113 28.73 5.73 -12.60
C ASP A 113 28.05 4.84 -11.55
N THR A 114 27.11 5.37 -10.77
CA THR A 114 26.43 4.59 -9.72
C THR A 114 25.22 3.89 -10.31
N PRO A 115 25.14 2.55 -10.21
CA PRO A 115 24.00 1.80 -10.71
C PRO A 115 22.68 2.14 -10.02
N ILE A 116 21.61 2.17 -10.82
CA ILE A 116 20.21 2.38 -10.38
C ILE A 116 19.44 1.09 -10.60
N ILE A 117 18.86 0.57 -9.53
CA ILE A 117 18.09 -0.67 -9.48
C ILE A 117 16.63 -0.33 -9.23
N PHE A 118 15.72 -0.74 -10.11
CA PHE A 118 14.28 -0.69 -9.86
C PHE A 118 13.79 -2.01 -9.28
N GLY A 119 12.76 -1.96 -8.43
CA GLY A 119 12.09 -3.11 -7.88
C GLY A 119 10.63 -2.84 -7.56
N GLY A 120 9.86 -3.90 -7.32
CA GLY A 120 8.44 -3.87 -7.02
C GLY A 120 7.57 -4.45 -8.14
N LEU A 121 6.26 -4.60 -7.88
CA LEU A 121 5.36 -5.31 -8.79
C LEU A 121 5.18 -4.59 -10.12
N SER A 122 5.01 -3.26 -10.12
CA SER A 122 4.92 -2.49 -11.37
C SER A 122 6.23 -2.51 -12.15
N SER A 123 7.39 -2.47 -11.48
CA SER A 123 8.68 -2.67 -12.16
C SER A 123 8.79 -4.06 -12.78
N THR A 124 8.26 -5.08 -12.09
CA THR A 124 8.25 -6.45 -12.58
C THR A 124 7.39 -6.57 -13.84
N HIS A 125 6.21 -5.95 -13.85
CA HIS A 125 5.33 -5.96 -15.04
C HIS A 125 5.97 -5.23 -16.23
N TYR A 126 6.52 -4.04 -16.00
CA TYR A 126 7.05 -3.17 -17.05
C TYR A 126 8.55 -3.31 -17.29
N HIS A 127 9.21 -4.37 -16.83
CA HIS A 127 10.67 -4.51 -16.89
C HIS A 127 11.26 -4.30 -18.28
N LEU A 128 10.61 -4.82 -19.34
CA LEU A 128 11.07 -4.63 -20.71
C LEU A 128 10.90 -3.19 -21.21
N GLU A 129 9.78 -2.53 -20.87
CA GLU A 129 9.58 -1.12 -21.19
C GLU A 129 10.61 -0.24 -20.44
N ILE A 130 10.85 -0.52 -19.17
CA ILE A 130 11.84 0.20 -18.36
C ILE A 130 13.22 0.11 -19.01
N MET A 131 13.65 -1.07 -19.36
CA MET A 131 14.98 -1.26 -19.96
C MET A 131 15.09 -0.66 -21.36
N ARG A 132 14.01 -0.68 -22.16
CA ARG A 132 14.00 -0.11 -23.51
C ARG A 132 13.98 1.42 -23.50
N ASP A 133 13.09 2.02 -22.68
CA ASP A 133 12.71 3.43 -22.82
C ASP A 133 13.43 4.34 -21.81
N TYR A 134 14.06 3.78 -20.76
CA TYR A 134 14.71 4.55 -19.69
C TYR A 134 16.15 4.12 -19.47
N PRO A 135 17.10 4.62 -20.30
CA PRO A 135 18.50 4.18 -20.28
C PRO A 135 19.23 4.52 -18.98
N PHE A 136 18.68 5.39 -18.15
CA PHE A 136 19.23 5.74 -16.84
C PHE A 136 18.91 4.70 -15.75
N VAL A 137 18.08 3.68 -16.01
CA VAL A 137 17.89 2.53 -15.13
C VAL A 137 18.81 1.42 -15.59
N ASP A 138 19.69 0.92 -14.72
CA ASP A 138 20.68 -0.11 -15.06
C ASP A 138 20.14 -1.53 -14.86
N PHE A 139 19.33 -1.73 -13.79
CA PHE A 139 18.82 -3.04 -13.37
C PHE A 139 17.34 -2.97 -13.00
N VAL A 140 16.59 -4.03 -13.29
CA VAL A 140 15.27 -4.29 -12.71
C VAL A 140 15.31 -5.61 -11.97
N MET A 141 15.03 -5.57 -10.67
CA MET A 141 14.91 -6.76 -9.83
C MET A 141 13.44 -7.20 -9.80
N CYS A 142 13.13 -8.28 -10.50
CA CYS A 142 11.77 -8.76 -10.71
C CYS A 142 11.32 -9.76 -9.63
N GLY A 143 9.98 -9.84 -9.46
CA GLY A 143 9.35 -10.79 -8.55
C GLY A 143 9.01 -10.23 -7.18
N ASP A 144 8.39 -11.06 -6.37
CA ASP A 144 7.87 -10.70 -5.04
C ASP A 144 8.83 -11.03 -3.88
N SER A 145 9.85 -11.85 -4.14
CA SER A 145 10.81 -12.35 -3.15
C SER A 145 12.25 -12.10 -3.65
N THR A 146 12.76 -10.91 -3.36
CA THR A 146 13.98 -10.39 -3.97
C THR A 146 15.14 -10.22 -2.99
N GLU A 147 15.02 -10.68 -1.75
CA GLU A 147 16.04 -10.48 -0.72
C GLU A 147 17.38 -11.13 -1.10
N GLU A 148 17.37 -12.41 -1.48
CA GLU A 148 18.61 -13.12 -1.86
C GLU A 148 19.13 -12.65 -3.24
N PRO A 149 18.29 -12.50 -4.29
CA PRO A 149 18.77 -11.92 -5.56
C PRO A 149 19.38 -10.53 -5.41
N MET A 150 18.80 -9.66 -4.58
CA MET A 150 19.34 -8.33 -4.32
C MET A 150 20.69 -8.38 -3.60
N LYS A 151 20.86 -9.33 -2.67
CA LYS A 151 22.17 -9.57 -2.01
C LYS A 151 23.21 -9.92 -3.07
N GLN A 152 22.93 -10.90 -3.93
CA GLN A 152 23.84 -11.32 -4.99
C GLN A 152 24.17 -10.15 -5.94
N LEU A 153 23.18 -9.34 -6.32
CA LEU A 153 23.39 -8.19 -7.18
C LEU A 153 24.33 -7.16 -6.54
N VAL A 154 24.09 -6.77 -5.29
CA VAL A 154 24.97 -5.78 -4.62
C VAL A 154 26.39 -6.32 -4.42
N GLU A 155 26.55 -7.59 -4.09
CA GLU A 155 27.86 -8.25 -3.98
C GLU A 155 28.58 -8.28 -5.34
N THR A 156 27.87 -8.60 -6.42
CA THR A 156 28.42 -8.61 -7.79
C THR A 156 28.83 -7.21 -8.24
N ILE A 157 28.05 -6.19 -7.94
CA ILE A 157 28.43 -4.78 -8.25
C ILE A 157 29.70 -4.37 -7.48
N LYS A 158 29.83 -4.80 -6.20
CA LYS A 158 31.00 -4.45 -5.36
C LYS A 158 32.28 -5.14 -5.77
N ASN A 159 32.19 -6.42 -6.10
CA ASN A 159 33.35 -7.29 -6.19
C ASN A 159 33.70 -7.69 -7.63
N GLY A 160 32.85 -7.33 -8.59
CA GLY A 160 32.85 -7.90 -9.93
C GLY A 160 32.20 -9.28 -9.95
N GLY A 161 31.74 -9.72 -11.09
CA GLY A 161 31.13 -11.03 -11.30
C GLY A 161 30.18 -11.05 -12.49
N ASP A 162 29.46 -12.17 -12.63
CA ASP A 162 28.55 -12.38 -13.75
C ASP A 162 27.11 -12.08 -13.35
N PHE A 163 26.53 -11.07 -13.94
CA PHE A 163 25.11 -10.71 -13.75
C PHE A 163 24.15 -11.77 -14.32
N ALA A 164 24.58 -12.58 -15.29
CA ALA A 164 23.74 -13.63 -15.87
C ALA A 164 23.42 -14.76 -14.87
N ALA A 165 24.23 -14.92 -13.84
CA ALA A 165 24.02 -15.91 -12.78
C ALA A 165 22.99 -15.49 -11.72
N ILE A 166 22.58 -14.21 -11.69
CA ILE A 166 21.69 -13.66 -10.64
C ILE A 166 20.24 -13.92 -11.04
N PRO A 167 19.46 -14.68 -10.26
CA PRO A 167 18.06 -14.94 -10.57
C PRO A 167 17.24 -13.66 -10.49
N ASN A 168 16.14 -13.62 -11.22
CA ASN A 168 15.16 -12.52 -11.18
C ASN A 168 15.69 -11.17 -11.65
N LEU A 169 16.87 -11.10 -12.26
CA LEU A 169 17.50 -9.86 -12.70
C LEU A 169 17.22 -9.58 -14.18
N VAL A 170 16.89 -8.33 -14.49
CA VAL A 170 16.88 -7.80 -15.86
C VAL A 170 17.93 -6.68 -15.95
N TRP A 171 18.78 -6.75 -16.97
CA TRP A 171 19.95 -5.89 -17.10
C TRP A 171 20.38 -5.71 -18.56
N ARG A 172 21.33 -4.80 -18.83
CA ARG A 172 21.93 -4.64 -20.18
C ARG A 172 23.31 -5.25 -20.22
N ASN A 173 23.58 -6.05 -21.24
CA ASN A 173 24.92 -6.57 -21.50
C ASN A 173 25.86 -5.50 -22.10
N THR A 174 27.10 -5.85 -22.34
CA THR A 174 28.12 -4.94 -22.90
C THR A 174 27.80 -4.47 -24.33
N ALA A 175 26.92 -5.16 -25.05
CA ALA A 175 26.41 -4.76 -26.35
C ALA A 175 25.21 -3.79 -26.25
N GLY A 176 24.72 -3.50 -25.02
CA GLY A 176 23.53 -2.68 -24.79
C GLY A 176 22.21 -3.44 -24.93
N GLU A 177 22.24 -4.76 -25.11
CA GLU A 177 21.05 -5.57 -25.26
C GLU A 177 20.44 -5.91 -23.89
N THR A 178 19.10 -5.90 -23.80
CA THR A 178 18.39 -6.32 -22.60
C THR A 178 18.47 -7.83 -22.39
N VAL A 179 18.99 -8.25 -21.27
CA VAL A 179 19.04 -9.65 -20.83
C VAL A 179 18.04 -9.84 -19.70
N VAL A 180 17.21 -10.87 -19.80
CA VAL A 180 16.23 -11.26 -18.79
C VAL A 180 16.65 -12.59 -18.20
N ASN A 181 17.09 -12.60 -16.97
CA ASN A 181 17.39 -13.83 -16.24
C ASN A 181 16.07 -14.48 -15.77
N GLY A 182 16.07 -15.79 -15.63
CA GLY A 182 14.86 -16.51 -15.20
C GLY A 182 14.37 -16.09 -13.81
N LEU A 183 13.05 -16.04 -13.62
CA LEU A 183 12.42 -15.83 -12.32
C LEU A 183 12.45 -17.13 -11.49
N THR A 184 13.63 -17.54 -11.07
CA THR A 184 13.88 -18.84 -10.40
C THR A 184 13.97 -18.73 -8.88
N CYS A 185 14.12 -17.53 -8.33
CA CYS A 185 14.09 -17.31 -6.88
C CYS A 185 12.65 -17.08 -6.40
N GLN A 186 11.99 -18.19 -6.02
CA GLN A 186 10.62 -18.20 -5.53
C GLN A 186 10.55 -19.08 -4.27
N PRO A 187 10.88 -18.53 -3.09
CA PRO A 187 10.81 -19.27 -1.83
C PRO A 187 9.41 -19.82 -1.59
N ARG A 188 9.33 -21.07 -1.11
CA ARG A 188 8.05 -21.72 -0.79
C ARG A 188 7.45 -21.27 0.54
N ASN A 189 8.24 -20.63 1.41
CA ASN A 189 7.80 -20.04 2.67
C ASN A 189 8.55 -18.72 2.91
N LEU A 190 8.12 -17.98 3.94
CA LEU A 190 8.69 -16.68 4.31
C LEU A 190 9.47 -16.73 5.64
N ASP A 191 9.95 -17.90 6.04
CA ASP A 191 10.60 -18.08 7.35
C ASP A 191 12.00 -17.47 7.40
N TYR A 192 12.58 -17.16 6.24
CA TYR A 192 13.85 -16.46 6.09
C TYR A 192 13.76 -14.94 6.31
N VAL A 193 12.55 -14.35 6.26
CA VAL A 193 12.29 -12.91 6.47
C VAL A 193 12.14 -12.59 7.94
N ASN A 194 12.53 -11.40 8.38
CA ASN A 194 12.28 -10.91 9.73
C ASN A 194 11.67 -9.51 9.69
N PHE A 195 10.59 -9.30 10.45
CA PHE A 195 10.01 -7.97 10.67
C PHE A 195 10.67 -7.30 11.88
N ASP A 196 11.96 -6.99 11.75
CA ASP A 196 12.73 -6.36 12.83
C ASP A 196 12.68 -4.84 12.76
N TYR A 197 11.61 -4.26 13.30
CA TYR A 197 11.51 -2.80 13.43
C TYR A 197 12.57 -2.20 14.36
N ALA A 198 13.16 -3.00 15.28
CA ALA A 198 14.30 -2.54 16.07
C ALA A 198 15.52 -2.25 15.19
N HIS A 199 15.68 -2.99 14.09
CA HIS A 199 16.68 -2.70 13.07
C HIS A 199 16.48 -1.30 12.47
N LEU A 200 15.24 -0.91 12.11
CA LEU A 200 14.96 0.42 11.57
C LEU A 200 15.33 1.53 12.55
N PHE A 201 15.01 1.38 13.86
CA PHE A 201 15.42 2.35 14.87
C PHE A 201 16.94 2.51 14.94
N LYS A 202 17.69 1.40 14.91
CA LYS A 202 19.16 1.44 14.89
C LYS A 202 19.70 2.14 13.64
N MET A 203 19.09 1.88 12.48
CA MET A 203 19.50 2.51 11.23
C MET A 203 19.16 3.99 11.19
N ALA A 204 17.98 4.40 11.69
CA ALA A 204 17.61 5.82 11.81
C ALA A 204 18.64 6.59 12.67
N VAL A 205 19.10 6.02 13.77
CA VAL A 205 20.15 6.60 14.60
C VAL A 205 21.52 6.57 13.91
N LYS A 206 21.90 5.44 13.28
CA LYS A 206 23.16 5.28 12.56
C LYS A 206 23.33 6.35 11.48
N TYR A 207 22.27 6.62 10.72
CA TYR A 207 22.29 7.58 9.61
C TYR A 207 21.82 8.99 10.01
N ARG A 208 21.41 9.19 11.30
CA ARG A 208 20.87 10.45 11.84
C ARG A 208 19.70 10.99 11.00
N ASP A 209 18.80 10.10 10.62
CA ASP A 209 17.73 10.39 9.66
C ASP A 209 16.40 9.75 10.06
N LEU A 210 15.79 10.24 11.14
CA LEU A 210 14.51 9.70 11.60
C LEU A 210 13.40 9.86 10.53
N THR A 211 13.32 11.03 9.91
CA THR A 211 12.28 11.33 8.91
C THR A 211 12.34 10.40 7.70
N GLY A 212 13.54 10.03 7.25
CA GLY A 212 13.74 9.10 6.14
C GLY A 212 13.31 7.66 6.44
N TYR A 213 13.14 7.31 7.71
CA TYR A 213 12.70 5.97 8.13
C TYR A 213 11.24 5.90 8.55
N LEU A 214 10.52 7.03 8.63
CA LEU A 214 9.09 7.03 8.93
C LEU A 214 8.29 6.65 7.69
N PRO A 215 7.31 5.73 7.80
CA PRO A 215 6.51 5.29 6.65
C PRO A 215 5.73 6.42 6.00
N PHE A 216 5.10 7.29 6.79
CA PHE A 216 4.31 8.42 6.30
C PHE A 216 4.42 9.63 7.24
N ARG A 217 3.92 10.79 6.79
CA ARG A 217 4.14 12.10 7.42
C ARG A 217 3.76 12.16 8.90
N ASP A 218 2.58 11.67 9.25
CA ASP A 218 2.02 11.77 10.59
C ASP A 218 2.18 10.49 11.43
N TRP A 219 3.05 9.57 11.01
CA TRP A 219 3.25 8.28 11.68
C TRP A 219 3.56 8.39 13.17
N LEU A 220 4.30 9.40 13.63
CA LEU A 220 4.58 9.59 15.06
C LEU A 220 3.33 9.98 15.87
N LYS A 221 2.32 10.58 15.21
CA LYS A 221 1.04 10.91 15.84
C LYS A 221 0.15 9.68 15.88
N ASN A 222 0.02 8.99 14.76
CA ASN A 222 -0.84 7.85 14.52
C ASN A 222 -0.03 6.67 13.97
N PRO A 223 0.83 6.04 14.81
CA PRO A 223 1.69 4.97 14.35
C PRO A 223 0.87 3.72 14.02
N VAL A 224 1.16 3.12 12.89
CA VAL A 224 0.69 1.79 12.49
C VAL A 224 1.90 0.95 12.14
N MET A 225 1.89 -0.30 12.57
CA MET A 225 2.94 -1.28 12.28
C MET A 225 2.34 -2.36 11.37
N GLY A 226 3.13 -2.91 10.45
CA GLY A 226 2.68 -3.97 9.57
C GLY A 226 3.53 -5.22 9.68
N VAL A 227 2.89 -6.38 9.56
CA VAL A 227 3.54 -7.65 9.25
C VAL A 227 2.71 -8.33 8.17
N PHE A 228 3.35 -9.05 7.25
CA PHE A 228 2.59 -9.83 6.28
C PHE A 228 2.65 -11.33 6.61
N SER A 229 1.52 -12.00 6.45
CA SER A 229 1.39 -13.45 6.63
C SER A 229 1.83 -14.24 5.41
N SER A 230 1.75 -13.62 4.22
CA SER A 230 1.99 -14.26 2.93
C SER A 230 2.56 -13.31 1.87
N ARG A 231 3.17 -13.89 0.85
CA ARG A 231 3.40 -13.27 -0.47
C ARG A 231 2.71 -14.13 -1.51
N GLY A 232 1.96 -13.48 -2.41
CA GLY A 232 0.99 -14.14 -3.28
C GLY A 232 -0.37 -14.29 -2.63
N CYS A 233 -1.37 -14.66 -3.41
CA CYS A 233 -2.76 -14.82 -2.97
C CYS A 233 -3.38 -16.06 -3.61
N HIS A 234 -4.30 -16.74 -2.92
CA HIS A 234 -5.12 -17.82 -3.49
C HIS A 234 -6.36 -17.29 -4.19
N HIS A 235 -6.75 -16.03 -3.88
CA HIS A 235 -7.92 -15.41 -4.50
C HIS A 235 -7.56 -14.81 -5.86
N ASP A 236 -8.52 -14.88 -6.78
CA ASP A 236 -8.36 -14.33 -8.12
C ASP A 236 -9.30 -13.13 -8.33
N CYS A 237 -9.17 -12.13 -7.45
CA CYS A 237 -9.91 -10.87 -7.56
C CYS A 237 -9.53 -10.15 -8.86
N ALA A 238 -10.52 -9.85 -9.68
CA ALA A 238 -10.32 -9.58 -11.10
C ALA A 238 -9.56 -8.28 -11.43
N SER A 239 -9.60 -7.26 -10.54
CA SER A 239 -8.86 -6.00 -10.71
C SER A 239 -7.49 -5.99 -10.03
N CYS A 240 -7.20 -7.00 -9.19
CA CYS A 240 -6.06 -6.96 -8.28
C CYS A 240 -4.79 -7.48 -8.94
N GLY A 241 -3.75 -6.64 -8.98
CA GLY A 241 -2.40 -7.03 -9.41
C GLY A 241 -1.67 -7.96 -8.42
N GLY A 242 -2.31 -8.25 -7.28
CA GLY A 242 -1.89 -9.24 -6.28
C GLY A 242 -2.70 -10.54 -6.31
N SER A 243 -3.60 -10.74 -7.28
CA SER A 243 -4.39 -11.95 -7.45
C SER A 243 -3.53 -13.16 -7.83
N SER A 244 -4.08 -14.38 -7.68
CA SER A 244 -3.35 -15.61 -8.02
C SER A 244 -2.88 -15.61 -9.48
N SER A 245 -3.75 -15.25 -10.42
CA SER A 245 -3.39 -15.16 -11.83
C SER A 245 -2.36 -14.06 -12.13
N ALA A 246 -2.43 -12.93 -11.45
CA ALA A 246 -1.46 -11.85 -11.60
C ALA A 246 -0.08 -12.26 -11.06
N PHE A 247 -0.01 -12.92 -9.90
CA PHE A 247 1.27 -13.42 -9.35
C PHE A 247 1.86 -14.55 -10.19
N GLU A 248 1.02 -15.45 -10.71
CA GLU A 248 1.47 -16.50 -11.63
C GLU A 248 2.11 -15.87 -12.88
N LYS A 249 1.46 -14.86 -13.45
CA LYS A 249 1.96 -14.18 -14.65
C LYS A 249 3.22 -13.36 -14.41
N MET A 250 3.22 -12.49 -13.38
CA MET A 250 4.32 -11.56 -13.12
C MET A 250 5.50 -12.19 -12.40
N CYS A 251 5.23 -13.06 -11.43
CA CYS A 251 6.23 -13.58 -10.51
C CYS A 251 6.48 -15.08 -10.69
N VAL A 252 5.78 -15.72 -11.65
CA VAL A 252 5.80 -17.20 -11.85
C VAL A 252 5.45 -17.94 -10.55
N ARG A 253 4.63 -17.31 -9.70
CA ARG A 253 4.23 -17.86 -8.40
C ARG A 253 2.86 -18.52 -8.50
N GLU A 254 2.84 -19.84 -8.57
CA GLU A 254 1.61 -20.65 -8.62
C GLU A 254 0.91 -20.74 -7.25
N HIS A 255 1.68 -20.71 -6.17
CA HIS A 255 1.15 -20.84 -4.80
C HIS A 255 1.72 -19.77 -3.88
N PRO A 256 0.89 -19.16 -3.00
CA PRO A 256 1.37 -18.21 -2.00
C PRO A 256 2.41 -18.84 -1.08
N ALA A 257 3.42 -18.07 -0.72
CA ALA A 257 4.36 -18.40 0.32
C ALA A 257 3.89 -17.82 1.65
N PHE A 258 3.80 -18.65 2.69
CA PHE A 258 3.35 -18.25 4.01
C PHE A 258 4.51 -18.20 5.01
N ARG A 259 4.38 -17.30 5.99
CA ARG A 259 5.24 -17.28 7.16
C ARG A 259 4.69 -18.23 8.21
N ALA A 260 5.54 -19.01 8.86
CA ALA A 260 5.09 -19.91 9.91
C ALA A 260 4.32 -19.16 11.02
N PRO A 261 3.19 -19.69 11.51
CA PRO A 261 2.33 -19.02 12.50
C PRO A 261 3.08 -18.56 13.75
N GLU A 262 4.01 -19.37 14.27
CA GLU A 262 4.82 -19.08 15.44
C GLU A 262 5.79 -17.92 15.19
N LEU A 263 6.36 -17.85 13.98
CA LEU A 263 7.27 -16.77 13.60
C LEU A 263 6.51 -15.47 13.41
N LEU A 264 5.32 -15.50 12.80
CA LEU A 264 4.45 -14.34 12.66
C LEU A 264 4.05 -13.79 14.04
N ALA A 265 3.64 -14.67 14.97
CA ALA A 265 3.33 -14.27 16.34
C ALA A 265 4.56 -13.71 17.10
N LYS A 266 5.76 -14.24 16.84
CA LYS A 266 7.03 -13.73 17.38
C LYS A 266 7.37 -12.35 16.84
N ASP A 267 7.15 -12.09 15.56
CA ASP A 267 7.36 -10.77 14.95
C ASP A 267 6.46 -9.72 15.61
N ILE A 268 5.17 -10.03 15.76
CA ILE A 268 4.21 -9.16 16.46
C ILE A 268 4.69 -8.90 17.91
N LYS A 269 5.18 -9.94 18.60
CA LYS A 269 5.75 -9.78 19.94
C LYS A 269 6.96 -8.86 19.97
N ASN A 270 7.84 -8.99 18.98
CA ASN A 270 9.03 -8.13 18.88
C ASN A 270 8.63 -6.66 18.70
N ILE A 271 7.66 -6.38 17.82
CA ILE A 271 7.09 -5.04 17.63
C ILE A 271 6.52 -4.52 18.94
N SER A 272 5.71 -5.32 19.63
CA SER A 272 5.03 -4.93 20.90
C SER A 272 6.00 -4.53 22.03
N ARG A 273 7.27 -4.90 21.94
CA ARG A 273 8.30 -4.49 22.92
C ARG A 273 8.63 -3.01 22.85
N TYR A 274 8.49 -2.40 21.66
CA TYR A 274 8.95 -1.03 21.40
C TYR A 274 7.83 -0.02 21.24
N THR A 275 6.61 -0.47 20.97
CA THR A 275 5.47 0.40 20.73
C THR A 275 4.16 -0.20 21.23
N GLY A 276 3.18 0.66 21.56
CA GLY A 276 1.77 0.30 21.77
C GLY A 276 0.91 0.55 20.53
N ALA A 277 1.53 0.86 19.39
CA ALA A 277 0.83 1.07 18.13
C ALA A 277 0.03 -0.16 17.70
N PRO A 278 -1.09 0.01 17.00
CA PRO A 278 -1.80 -1.09 16.35
C PRO A 278 -0.88 -1.82 15.35
N ILE A 279 -1.10 -3.11 15.20
CA ILE A 279 -0.31 -3.97 14.30
C ILE A 279 -1.27 -4.63 13.32
N MET A 280 -1.11 -4.28 12.05
CA MET A 280 -1.86 -4.88 10.95
C MET A 280 -1.19 -6.18 10.49
N VAL A 281 -1.94 -7.25 10.44
CA VAL A 281 -1.55 -8.52 9.82
C VAL A 281 -2.06 -8.49 8.38
N ILE A 282 -1.18 -8.16 7.46
CA ILE A 282 -1.47 -8.06 6.03
C ILE A 282 -1.58 -9.45 5.44
N GLY A 283 -2.66 -9.71 4.72
CA GLY A 283 -2.99 -11.01 4.13
C GLY A 283 -3.94 -11.84 5.00
N ASP A 284 -5.00 -12.35 4.37
CA ASP A 284 -6.01 -13.17 5.03
C ASP A 284 -5.40 -14.48 5.53
N LEU A 285 -5.41 -14.69 6.85
CA LEU A 285 -4.88 -15.89 7.50
C LEU A 285 -5.61 -17.16 7.03
N LEU A 286 -6.89 -17.07 6.66
CA LEU A 286 -7.70 -18.20 6.23
C LEU A 286 -7.31 -18.71 4.83
N GLN A 287 -6.62 -17.90 4.03
CA GLN A 287 -6.14 -18.37 2.71
C GLN A 287 -5.08 -19.48 2.81
N ALA A 288 -4.35 -19.57 3.92
CA ALA A 288 -3.44 -20.69 4.20
C ALA A 288 -4.17 -21.94 4.76
N GLY A 289 -5.50 -21.86 4.88
CA GLY A 289 -6.34 -22.88 5.48
C GLY A 289 -6.62 -22.63 6.96
N ARG A 290 -7.73 -23.18 7.41
CA ARG A 290 -8.24 -22.99 8.77
C ARG A 290 -7.23 -23.38 9.85
N LYS A 291 -6.53 -24.50 9.65
CA LYS A 291 -5.52 -24.98 10.60
C LYS A 291 -4.40 -23.95 10.81
N TYR A 292 -3.88 -23.35 9.75
CA TYR A 292 -2.86 -22.31 9.84
C TYR A 292 -3.34 -21.13 10.67
N ALA A 293 -4.55 -20.64 10.40
CA ALA A 293 -5.14 -19.53 11.14
C ALA A 293 -5.34 -19.87 12.63
N GLU A 294 -5.80 -21.09 12.95
CA GLU A 294 -5.94 -21.56 14.34
C GLU A 294 -4.57 -21.72 15.04
N ASP A 295 -3.55 -22.23 14.35
CA ASP A 295 -2.19 -22.33 14.88
C ASP A 295 -1.62 -20.93 15.19
N PHE A 296 -1.88 -19.94 14.33
CA PHE A 296 -1.55 -18.54 14.61
C PHE A 296 -2.27 -18.01 15.86
N LEU A 297 -3.57 -18.25 15.99
CA LEU A 297 -4.33 -17.82 17.17
C LEU A 297 -3.79 -18.44 18.46
N VAL A 298 -3.38 -19.71 18.43
CA VAL A 298 -2.72 -20.37 19.57
C VAL A 298 -1.37 -19.74 19.86
N ALA A 299 -0.57 -19.46 18.82
CA ALA A 299 0.75 -18.87 18.97
C ALA A 299 0.69 -17.44 19.51
N ILE A 300 -0.20 -16.59 18.98
CA ILE A 300 -0.34 -15.19 19.41
C ILE A 300 -0.89 -15.06 20.82
N LYS A 301 -1.81 -15.92 21.23
CA LYS A 301 -2.33 -15.98 22.60
C LYS A 301 -1.22 -16.19 23.63
N LYS A 302 -0.26 -17.08 23.33
CA LYS A 302 0.92 -17.34 24.19
C LYS A 302 1.80 -16.10 24.36
N GLN A 303 1.83 -15.20 23.36
CA GLN A 303 2.63 -13.98 23.40
C GLN A 303 2.08 -12.89 24.33
N ARG A 304 0.81 -12.98 24.77
CA ARG A 304 0.13 -12.01 25.63
C ARG A 304 0.29 -10.57 25.10
N ILE A 305 -0.08 -10.37 23.84
CA ILE A 305 -0.02 -9.06 23.17
C ILE A 305 -1.11 -8.16 23.72
N ARG A 306 -0.78 -6.89 23.97
CA ARG A 306 -1.74 -5.86 24.40
C ARG A 306 -2.07 -4.87 23.29
N ASN A 307 -1.22 -4.78 22.26
CA ASN A 307 -1.47 -3.95 21.09
C ASN A 307 -2.79 -4.34 20.45
N GLU A 308 -3.42 -3.40 19.79
CA GLU A 308 -4.51 -3.71 18.89
C GLU A 308 -3.99 -4.44 17.67
N ILE A 309 -4.67 -5.52 17.28
CA ILE A 309 -4.30 -6.32 16.11
C ILE A 309 -5.40 -6.12 15.06
N ALA A 310 -5.06 -5.54 13.91
CA ALA A 310 -5.96 -5.49 12.77
C ALA A 310 -5.76 -6.73 11.89
N ILE A 311 -6.86 -7.40 11.56
CA ILE A 311 -6.86 -8.62 10.74
C ILE A 311 -7.78 -8.38 9.56
N GLU A 312 -7.31 -8.62 8.36
CA GLU A 312 -8.12 -8.56 7.15
C GLU A 312 -8.67 -9.92 6.76
N PHE A 313 -9.89 -9.92 6.22
CA PHE A 313 -10.56 -11.08 5.65
C PHE A 313 -11.01 -10.78 4.23
N PHE A 314 -10.58 -11.62 3.29
CA PHE A 314 -11.04 -11.53 1.90
C PHE A 314 -12.40 -12.16 1.68
N ASN A 315 -12.73 -13.15 2.53
CA ASN A 315 -14.08 -13.72 2.66
C ASN A 315 -14.52 -13.66 4.13
N PRO A 316 -15.81 -13.38 4.40
CA PRO A 316 -16.32 -13.30 5.78
C PRO A 316 -16.08 -14.61 6.55
N PRO A 317 -15.43 -14.58 7.73
CA PRO A 317 -15.18 -15.79 8.52
C PRO A 317 -16.48 -16.34 9.13
N THR A 318 -16.44 -17.62 9.55
CA THR A 318 -17.56 -18.27 10.25
C THR A 318 -17.67 -17.80 11.69
N GLY A 319 -18.88 -17.82 12.28
CA GLY A 319 -19.10 -17.41 13.67
C GLY A 319 -18.23 -18.16 14.68
N ASP A 320 -18.05 -19.47 14.51
CA ASP A 320 -17.16 -20.28 15.36
C ASP A 320 -15.68 -19.89 15.25
N PHE A 321 -15.25 -19.40 14.08
CA PHE A 321 -13.89 -18.86 13.93
C PHE A 321 -13.75 -17.48 14.59
N VAL A 322 -14.79 -16.64 14.53
CA VAL A 322 -14.85 -15.36 15.26
C VAL A 322 -14.72 -15.59 16.77
N GLU A 323 -15.40 -16.62 17.31
CA GLU A 323 -15.24 -17.00 18.72
C GLU A 323 -13.79 -17.37 19.08
N LYS A 324 -13.10 -18.10 18.20
CA LYS A 324 -11.67 -18.44 18.39
C LYS A 324 -10.76 -17.22 18.37
N ILE A 325 -11.02 -16.25 17.48
CA ILE A 325 -10.30 -14.96 17.47
C ILE A 325 -10.51 -14.26 18.80
N SER A 326 -11.77 -14.11 19.22
CA SER A 326 -12.18 -13.45 20.46
C SER A 326 -11.55 -14.09 21.71
N ALA A 327 -11.43 -15.42 21.74
CA ALA A 327 -10.76 -16.16 22.81
C ALA A 327 -9.22 -16.02 22.81
N SER A 328 -8.63 -15.55 21.70
CA SER A 328 -7.19 -15.50 21.53
C SER A 328 -6.61 -14.08 21.58
N LEU A 329 -7.38 -13.08 21.16
CA LEU A 329 -6.98 -11.68 21.10
C LEU A 329 -7.86 -10.83 22.04
N THR A 330 -7.22 -10.00 22.85
CA THR A 330 -7.92 -9.09 23.78
C THR A 330 -8.39 -7.82 23.09
N ASN A 331 -7.57 -7.30 22.17
CA ASN A 331 -7.84 -6.08 21.43
C ASN A 331 -7.61 -6.38 19.94
N PHE A 332 -8.66 -6.32 19.15
CA PHE A 332 -8.53 -6.50 17.71
C PHE A 332 -9.62 -5.77 16.93
N ASN A 333 -9.28 -5.43 15.70
CA ASN A 333 -10.15 -4.92 14.65
C ASN A 333 -10.17 -5.90 13.49
N VAL A 334 -11.20 -5.81 12.69
CA VAL A 334 -11.29 -6.59 11.45
C VAL A 334 -11.61 -5.69 10.27
N GLU A 335 -11.02 -6.03 9.14
CA GLU A 335 -11.29 -5.42 7.85
C GLU A 335 -11.90 -6.47 6.93
N ILE A 336 -13.02 -6.15 6.31
CA ILE A 336 -13.67 -6.98 5.30
C ILE A 336 -13.94 -6.09 4.09
N SER A 337 -13.60 -6.57 2.89
CA SER A 337 -13.87 -5.86 1.65
C SER A 337 -15.00 -6.56 0.88
N PRO A 338 -16.26 -6.20 1.10
CA PRO A 338 -17.39 -6.78 0.36
C PRO A 338 -17.45 -6.30 -1.10
N GLU A 339 -16.77 -5.20 -1.43
CA GLU A 339 -16.70 -4.52 -2.73
C GLU A 339 -18.05 -3.92 -3.17
N SER A 340 -19.15 -4.64 -3.07
CA SER A 340 -20.51 -4.20 -3.41
C SER A 340 -21.55 -4.96 -2.59
N HIS A 341 -22.72 -4.35 -2.37
CA HIS A 341 -23.90 -5.05 -1.83
C HIS A 341 -24.50 -6.00 -2.87
N ASP A 342 -24.36 -5.69 -4.15
CA ASP A 342 -24.88 -6.50 -5.25
C ASP A 342 -24.03 -7.77 -5.42
N VAL A 343 -24.65 -8.93 -5.20
CA VAL A 343 -24.01 -10.25 -5.32
C VAL A 343 -23.52 -10.51 -6.75
N ARG A 344 -24.16 -9.96 -7.79
CA ARG A 344 -23.73 -10.09 -9.18
C ARG A 344 -22.40 -9.35 -9.42
N VAL A 345 -22.31 -8.12 -8.93
CA VAL A 345 -21.08 -7.30 -8.97
C VAL A 345 -19.97 -8.02 -8.22
N ARG A 346 -20.26 -8.48 -7.01
CA ARG A 346 -19.30 -9.19 -6.15
C ARG A 346 -18.77 -10.46 -6.80
N LYS A 347 -19.63 -11.28 -7.40
CA LYS A 347 -19.23 -12.49 -8.14
C LYS A 347 -18.35 -12.18 -9.35
N ALA A 348 -18.69 -11.14 -10.11
CA ALA A 348 -17.89 -10.73 -11.27
C ALA A 348 -16.49 -10.25 -10.85
N PHE A 349 -16.37 -9.64 -9.68
CA PHE A 349 -15.08 -9.27 -9.09
C PHE A 349 -14.24 -10.48 -8.63
N GLY A 350 -14.89 -11.61 -8.31
CA GLY A 350 -14.22 -12.85 -7.89
C GLY A 350 -14.53 -13.28 -6.45
N LYS A 351 -15.53 -12.67 -5.79
CA LYS A 351 -15.97 -13.05 -4.44
C LYS A 351 -17.36 -13.67 -4.49
N THR A 352 -17.49 -14.89 -4.02
CA THR A 352 -18.67 -15.74 -4.27
C THR A 352 -19.69 -15.80 -3.15
N TYR A 353 -19.41 -15.19 -1.98
CA TYR A 353 -20.35 -15.18 -0.84
C TYR A 353 -21.50 -14.16 -1.05
N ASP A 354 -22.63 -14.41 -0.42
CA ASP A 354 -23.81 -13.56 -0.43
C ASP A 354 -23.86 -12.60 0.78
N ASN A 355 -24.90 -11.76 0.84
CA ASN A 355 -25.07 -10.81 1.94
C ASN A 355 -25.42 -11.50 3.25
N ALA A 356 -26.15 -12.61 3.21
CA ALA A 356 -26.49 -13.37 4.42
C ALA A 356 -25.23 -13.86 5.13
N ARG A 357 -24.25 -14.36 4.36
CA ARG A 357 -22.95 -14.77 4.88
C ARG A 357 -22.14 -13.62 5.47
N LEU A 358 -22.13 -12.45 4.80
CA LEU A 358 -21.49 -11.24 5.30
C LEU A 358 -22.12 -10.81 6.63
N GLU A 359 -23.44 -10.73 6.68
CA GLU A 359 -24.18 -10.28 7.85
C GLU A 359 -24.08 -11.26 9.04
N GLU A 360 -24.03 -12.57 8.78
CA GLU A 360 -23.74 -13.57 9.81
C GLU A 360 -22.39 -13.31 10.48
N SER A 361 -21.37 -13.03 9.68
CA SER A 361 -20.02 -12.71 10.17
C SER A 361 -20.00 -11.39 10.95
N ILE A 362 -20.66 -10.34 10.45
CA ILE A 362 -20.80 -9.06 11.16
C ILE A 362 -21.46 -9.26 12.51
N ALA A 363 -22.58 -9.99 12.55
CA ALA A 363 -23.30 -10.30 13.79
C ALA A 363 -22.44 -11.08 14.80
N ALA A 364 -21.57 -11.97 14.32
CA ALA A 364 -20.64 -12.68 15.19
C ALA A 364 -19.58 -11.73 15.78
N PHE A 365 -19.00 -10.83 14.97
CA PHE A 365 -18.05 -9.82 15.45
C PHE A 365 -18.70 -8.82 16.40
N GLU A 366 -19.95 -8.42 16.16
CA GLU A 366 -20.69 -7.53 17.07
C GLU A 366 -20.82 -8.12 18.46
N ARG A 367 -21.12 -9.43 18.57
CA ARG A 367 -21.22 -10.14 19.85
C ARG A 367 -19.88 -10.42 20.52
N SER A 368 -18.78 -10.22 19.81
CA SER A 368 -17.43 -10.50 20.29
C SER A 368 -16.76 -9.29 20.96
N ASN A 369 -15.52 -9.45 21.44
CA ASN A 369 -14.69 -8.36 21.91
C ASN A 369 -13.96 -7.59 20.78
N CYS A 370 -14.34 -7.80 19.52
CA CYS A 370 -13.92 -6.97 18.39
C CYS A 370 -14.23 -5.49 18.69
N LYS A 371 -13.27 -4.62 18.41
CA LYS A 371 -13.41 -3.19 18.70
C LYS A 371 -13.99 -2.42 17.52
N ARG A 372 -13.69 -2.86 16.30
CA ARG A 372 -14.06 -2.18 15.07
C ARG A 372 -14.16 -3.17 13.91
N ILE A 373 -15.12 -2.94 13.03
CA ILE A 373 -15.38 -3.70 11.82
C ILE A 373 -15.38 -2.71 10.66
N ASP A 374 -14.28 -2.68 9.92
CA ASP A 374 -14.15 -1.85 8.73
C ASP A 374 -14.68 -2.59 7.51
N LEU A 375 -15.61 -1.96 6.79
CA LEU A 375 -16.23 -2.53 5.59
C LEU A 375 -15.88 -1.65 4.38
N PHE A 376 -15.13 -2.21 3.42
CA PHE A 376 -14.70 -1.47 2.24
C PHE A 376 -15.54 -1.82 1.02
N PHE A 377 -16.16 -0.80 0.43
CA PHE A 377 -16.92 -0.89 -0.80
C PHE A 377 -16.24 -0.07 -1.90
N MET A 378 -16.34 -0.54 -3.15
CA MET A 378 -15.65 0.07 -4.29
C MET A 378 -16.61 0.61 -5.35
N VAL A 379 -16.16 1.63 -6.07
CA VAL A 379 -16.84 2.21 -7.24
C VAL A 379 -16.05 1.91 -8.50
N GLY A 380 -16.75 1.58 -9.60
CA GLY A 380 -16.15 1.27 -10.91
C GLY A 380 -15.98 -0.21 -11.18
N LEU A 381 -16.79 -1.06 -10.54
CA LEU A 381 -16.79 -2.52 -10.70
C LEU A 381 -17.68 -2.99 -11.89
N PRO A 382 -17.50 -4.22 -12.38
CA PRO A 382 -18.35 -4.78 -13.44
C PRO A 382 -19.82 -4.79 -13.02
N TYR A 383 -20.72 -4.51 -13.97
CA TYR A 383 -22.18 -4.41 -13.78
C TYR A 383 -22.64 -3.32 -12.81
N GLN A 384 -21.74 -2.57 -12.24
CA GLN A 384 -22.06 -1.47 -11.34
C GLN A 384 -22.54 -0.26 -12.14
N THR A 385 -23.64 0.34 -11.73
CA THR A 385 -24.16 1.62 -12.26
C THR A 385 -24.08 2.67 -11.16
N TYR A 386 -24.27 3.94 -11.53
CA TYR A 386 -24.41 5.01 -10.53
C TYR A 386 -25.44 4.66 -9.46
N GLN A 387 -26.63 4.17 -9.88
CA GLN A 387 -27.69 3.80 -8.91
C GLN A 387 -27.26 2.65 -8.01
N SER A 388 -26.61 1.62 -8.55
CA SER A 388 -26.17 0.48 -7.70
C SER A 388 -25.06 0.87 -6.70
N VAL A 389 -24.29 1.93 -6.98
CA VAL A 389 -23.38 2.52 -5.98
C VAL A 389 -24.19 3.20 -4.87
N MET A 390 -25.22 3.97 -5.21
CA MET A 390 -26.10 4.59 -4.22
C MET A 390 -26.83 3.55 -3.39
N ASP A 391 -27.29 2.45 -4.00
CA ASP A 391 -27.91 1.31 -3.31
C ASP A 391 -26.92 0.61 -2.35
N THR A 392 -25.63 0.56 -2.70
CA THR A 392 -24.56 0.08 -1.79
C THR A 392 -24.45 1.00 -0.56
N VAL A 393 -24.58 2.31 -0.72
CA VAL A 393 -24.56 3.24 0.41
C VAL A 393 -25.82 3.09 1.29
N GLU A 394 -27.01 2.86 0.69
CA GLU A 394 -28.22 2.50 1.46
C GLU A 394 -27.99 1.22 2.27
N TYR A 395 -27.43 0.19 1.66
CA TYR A 395 -27.08 -1.05 2.37
C TYR A 395 -26.11 -0.81 3.53
N CYS A 396 -25.15 0.11 3.41
CA CYS A 396 -24.33 0.55 4.55
C CYS A 396 -25.19 1.11 5.69
N GLY A 397 -26.22 1.90 5.35
CA GLY A 397 -27.20 2.42 6.32
C GLY A 397 -27.98 1.30 7.00
N GLU A 398 -28.43 0.29 6.25
CA GLU A 398 -29.11 -0.89 6.79
C GLU A 398 -28.22 -1.67 7.77
N LEU A 399 -26.93 -1.90 7.41
CA LEU A 399 -25.97 -2.55 8.28
C LEU A 399 -25.74 -1.76 9.58
N MET A 400 -25.58 -0.43 9.49
CA MET A 400 -25.43 0.43 10.67
C MET A 400 -26.69 0.42 11.53
N SER A 401 -27.89 0.41 10.94
CA SER A 401 -29.17 0.31 11.66
C SER A 401 -29.31 -1.02 12.36
N LYS A 402 -29.00 -2.12 11.69
CA LYS A 402 -29.20 -3.48 12.19
C LYS A 402 -28.17 -3.91 13.23
N TYR A 403 -26.91 -3.52 13.05
CA TYR A 403 -25.78 -4.00 13.82
C TYR A 403 -24.98 -2.88 14.51
N GLY A 404 -25.25 -1.62 14.20
CA GLY A 404 -24.43 -0.49 14.61
C GLY A 404 -24.67 0.05 16.02
N GLY A 405 -25.50 -0.63 16.85
CA GLY A 405 -25.81 -0.17 18.21
C GLY A 405 -24.61 -0.04 19.14
N SER A 406 -23.50 -0.71 18.84
CA SER A 406 -22.23 -0.60 19.57
C SER A 406 -21.27 0.46 19.00
N GLY A 407 -21.56 1.03 17.81
CA GLY A 407 -20.67 1.93 17.09
C GLY A 407 -19.44 1.27 16.46
N LYS A 408 -19.41 -0.07 16.36
CA LYS A 408 -18.23 -0.80 15.84
C LYS A 408 -18.14 -0.83 14.31
N ILE A 409 -19.28 -0.76 13.61
CA ILE A 409 -19.33 -0.91 12.15
C ILE A 409 -18.97 0.41 11.49
N LEU A 410 -17.94 0.39 10.66
CA LEU A 410 -17.46 1.57 9.94
C LEU A 410 -17.33 1.26 8.45
N PRO A 411 -18.33 1.61 7.63
CA PRO A 411 -18.27 1.44 6.20
C PRO A 411 -17.49 2.56 5.53
N PHE A 412 -16.76 2.19 4.46
CA PHE A 412 -16.04 3.09 3.57
C PHE A 412 -16.48 2.84 2.13
N ILE A 413 -16.53 3.90 1.33
CA ILE A 413 -16.74 3.81 -0.10
C ILE A 413 -15.65 4.63 -0.80
N ALA A 414 -14.97 4.04 -1.76
CA ALA A 414 -13.90 4.66 -2.49
C ALA A 414 -13.90 4.18 -3.95
N PRO A 415 -13.34 4.92 -4.90
CA PRO A 415 -13.13 4.37 -6.23
C PRO A 415 -12.20 3.15 -6.12
N LEU A 416 -12.41 2.19 -7.00
CA LEU A 416 -11.32 1.30 -7.39
C LEU A 416 -10.10 2.20 -7.66
N ALA A 417 -8.88 1.80 -7.25
CA ALA A 417 -7.69 2.63 -7.43
C ALA A 417 -7.71 3.36 -8.78
N PRO A 418 -7.05 4.51 -8.96
CA PRO A 418 -7.20 5.33 -10.18
C PRO A 418 -6.85 4.58 -11.49
N PHE A 419 -6.51 3.30 -11.36
CA PHE A 419 -6.23 2.41 -12.47
C PHE A 419 -6.54 0.96 -12.08
N VAL A 420 -6.88 0.17 -13.10
CA VAL A 420 -6.88 -1.27 -13.02
C VAL A 420 -5.43 -1.74 -12.98
N ASP A 421 -5.10 -2.59 -12.03
CA ASP A 421 -3.72 -3.03 -11.79
C ASP A 421 -3.16 -3.83 -12.99
N PRO A 422 -1.91 -3.56 -13.39
CA PRO A 422 -1.22 -4.37 -14.38
C PRO A 422 -1.20 -5.86 -13.99
N SER A 423 -1.28 -6.72 -14.99
CA SER A 423 -1.39 -8.19 -14.88
C SER A 423 -2.68 -8.73 -14.26
N SER A 424 -3.58 -7.89 -13.76
CA SER A 424 -4.91 -8.34 -13.32
C SER A 424 -5.76 -8.77 -14.54
N ARG A 425 -6.80 -9.59 -14.29
CA ARG A 425 -7.70 -10.03 -15.38
C ARG A 425 -8.37 -8.86 -16.11
N PHE A 426 -8.74 -7.80 -15.39
CA PHE A 426 -9.34 -6.62 -16.02
C PHE A 426 -8.33 -5.84 -16.87
N PHE A 427 -7.05 -5.88 -16.54
CA PHE A 427 -6.01 -5.25 -17.33
C PHE A 427 -5.66 -6.06 -18.58
N GLU A 428 -5.60 -7.38 -18.45
CA GLU A 428 -5.17 -8.28 -19.54
C GLU A 428 -6.28 -8.55 -20.56
N GLU A 429 -7.51 -8.68 -20.09
CA GLU A 429 -8.68 -8.99 -20.91
C GLU A 429 -9.83 -8.00 -20.65
N PRO A 430 -9.59 -6.68 -20.83
CA PRO A 430 -10.54 -5.65 -20.43
C PRO A 430 -11.90 -5.81 -21.11
N GLU A 431 -11.94 -6.02 -22.40
CA GLU A 431 -13.18 -6.11 -23.17
C GLU A 431 -14.07 -7.28 -22.73
N LYS A 432 -13.48 -8.43 -22.39
CA LYS A 432 -14.23 -9.58 -21.85
C LYS A 432 -14.89 -9.31 -20.51
N ASN A 433 -14.35 -8.35 -19.77
CA ASN A 433 -14.80 -7.98 -18.43
C ASN A 433 -15.62 -6.68 -18.41
N GLY A 434 -15.97 -6.13 -19.60
CA GLY A 434 -16.71 -4.90 -19.73
C GLY A 434 -15.90 -3.64 -19.36
N TYR A 435 -14.59 -3.67 -19.55
CA TYR A 435 -13.69 -2.54 -19.34
C TYR A 435 -13.14 -2.01 -20.66
N ARG A 436 -12.98 -0.70 -20.71
CA ARG A 436 -12.19 0.03 -21.71
C ARG A 436 -11.01 0.67 -21.04
N LEU A 437 -9.78 0.26 -21.40
CA LEU A 437 -8.56 0.88 -20.88
C LEU A 437 -8.06 1.99 -21.79
N PHE A 438 -7.70 3.12 -21.19
CA PHE A 438 -7.14 4.29 -21.88
C PHE A 438 -5.61 4.29 -21.88
N TYR A 439 -5.00 3.68 -20.87
CA TYR A 439 -3.55 3.63 -20.67
C TYR A 439 -3.16 2.20 -20.35
N LYS A 440 -2.13 1.68 -21.02
CA LYS A 440 -1.59 0.33 -20.82
C LYS A 440 -0.08 0.31 -20.60
N THR A 441 0.65 1.27 -21.18
CA THR A 441 2.11 1.36 -21.06
C THR A 441 2.53 2.20 -19.85
N LEU A 442 3.72 1.96 -19.33
CA LEU A 442 4.30 2.74 -18.23
C LEU A 442 4.39 4.23 -18.58
N LYS A 443 4.75 4.52 -19.85
CA LYS A 443 4.84 5.89 -20.36
C LYS A 443 3.49 6.60 -20.33
N GLU A 444 2.42 5.96 -20.77
CA GLU A 444 1.06 6.52 -20.77
C GLU A 444 0.59 6.77 -19.32
N HIS A 445 0.81 5.82 -18.42
CA HIS A 445 0.47 5.99 -16.99
C HIS A 445 1.26 7.15 -16.36
N ARG A 446 2.56 7.27 -16.66
CA ARG A 446 3.37 8.40 -16.21
C ARG A 446 2.79 9.73 -16.69
N GLN A 447 2.38 9.82 -17.96
CA GLN A 447 1.76 11.02 -18.51
C GLN A 447 0.41 11.32 -17.86
N ALA A 448 -0.41 10.30 -17.62
CA ALA A 448 -1.70 10.46 -16.94
C ALA A 448 -1.56 10.99 -15.51
N LEU A 449 -0.51 10.59 -14.78
CA LEU A 449 -0.24 11.10 -13.43
C LEU A 449 0.05 12.61 -13.40
N LEU A 450 0.51 13.19 -14.50
CA LEU A 450 0.81 14.61 -14.63
C LEU A 450 -0.39 15.46 -15.09
N THR A 451 -1.53 14.84 -15.35
CA THR A 451 -2.76 15.57 -15.69
C THR A 451 -3.29 16.34 -14.48
N SER A 452 -3.94 17.46 -14.73
CA SER A 452 -4.40 18.36 -13.67
C SER A 452 -5.57 17.81 -12.84
N ASN A 453 -6.38 16.89 -13.40
CA ASN A 453 -7.59 16.36 -12.79
C ASN A 453 -7.52 14.84 -12.63
N TRP A 454 -7.84 14.33 -11.45
CA TRP A 454 -7.79 12.90 -11.15
C TRP A 454 -8.73 12.04 -12.02
N LYS A 455 -9.83 12.59 -12.51
CA LYS A 455 -10.69 11.90 -13.48
C LYS A 455 -9.89 11.44 -14.71
N GLN A 456 -8.95 12.26 -15.18
CA GLN A 456 -8.10 11.92 -16.32
C GLN A 456 -7.04 10.87 -16.01
N ARG A 457 -6.79 10.61 -14.73
CA ARG A 457 -5.85 9.56 -14.28
C ARG A 457 -6.49 8.18 -14.24
N LEU A 458 -7.83 8.10 -14.16
CA LEU A 458 -8.52 6.83 -14.29
C LEU A 458 -8.14 6.20 -15.62
N ASN A 459 -7.46 5.05 -15.57
CA ASN A 459 -7.04 4.39 -16.80
C ASN A 459 -8.17 3.59 -17.45
N TYR A 460 -9.39 3.63 -16.91
CA TYR A 460 -10.50 2.80 -17.34
C TYR A 460 -11.85 3.51 -17.32
N GLU A 461 -12.75 2.96 -18.08
CA GLU A 461 -14.21 3.04 -17.98
C GLU A 461 -14.79 1.64 -17.98
N THR A 462 -16.05 1.50 -17.60
CA THR A 462 -16.79 0.25 -17.75
C THR A 462 -17.94 0.43 -18.74
N GLU A 463 -18.49 -0.69 -19.24
CA GLU A 463 -19.70 -0.65 -20.08
C GLU A 463 -20.90 -0.01 -19.37
N TRP A 464 -20.87 0.08 -18.03
CA TRP A 464 -21.96 0.54 -17.19
C TRP A 464 -21.74 1.93 -16.59
N MET A 465 -20.50 2.39 -16.54
CA MET A 465 -20.11 3.68 -15.95
C MET A 465 -18.97 4.32 -16.75
N THR A 466 -19.22 5.52 -17.22
CA THR A 466 -18.17 6.40 -17.75
C THR A 466 -17.26 6.91 -16.63
N ARG A 467 -16.13 7.54 -16.96
CA ARG A 467 -15.30 8.24 -15.97
C ARG A 467 -16.09 9.29 -15.17
N ASP A 468 -17.02 9.98 -15.82
CA ASP A 468 -17.91 10.95 -15.16
C ASP A 468 -18.83 10.28 -14.14
N ASP A 469 -19.43 9.15 -14.53
CA ASP A 469 -20.27 8.37 -13.62
C ASP A 469 -19.48 7.88 -12.41
N ILE A 470 -18.25 7.38 -12.62
CA ILE A 470 -17.35 6.90 -11.55
C ILE A 470 -17.03 8.05 -10.59
N VAL A 471 -16.64 9.22 -11.10
CA VAL A 471 -16.31 10.40 -10.28
C VAL A 471 -17.54 10.89 -9.50
N ASN A 472 -18.68 11.02 -10.18
CA ASN A 472 -19.91 11.49 -9.55
C ASN A 472 -20.40 10.50 -8.49
N ALA A 473 -20.44 9.19 -8.79
CA ALA A 473 -20.86 8.17 -7.85
C ALA A 473 -19.93 8.09 -6.62
N THR A 474 -18.62 8.32 -6.81
CA THR A 474 -17.65 8.37 -5.71
C THR A 474 -18.00 9.50 -4.73
N TYR A 475 -18.18 10.73 -5.23
CA TYR A 475 -18.46 11.87 -4.37
C TYR A 475 -19.87 11.84 -3.78
N ASP A 476 -20.89 11.48 -4.56
CA ASP A 476 -22.27 11.44 -4.08
C ASP A 476 -22.49 10.28 -3.10
N GLY A 477 -21.85 9.14 -3.35
CA GLY A 477 -21.82 8.03 -2.40
C GLY A 477 -21.16 8.42 -1.07
N ALA A 478 -20.03 9.12 -1.13
CA ALA A 478 -19.34 9.59 0.06
C ALA A 478 -20.17 10.62 0.84
N LEU A 479 -20.81 11.60 0.15
CA LEU A 479 -21.71 12.56 0.77
C LEU A 479 -22.80 11.87 1.57
N LYS A 480 -23.52 10.95 0.93
CA LYS A 480 -24.61 10.21 1.55
C LYS A 480 -24.12 9.34 2.72
N LEU A 481 -22.95 8.68 2.57
CA LEU A 481 -22.37 7.86 3.62
C LEU A 481 -22.01 8.70 4.85
N VAL A 482 -21.43 9.89 4.68
CA VAL A 482 -21.12 10.81 5.78
C VAL A 482 -22.40 11.29 6.49
N GLU A 483 -23.47 11.57 5.75
CA GLU A 483 -24.78 11.92 6.32
C GLU A 483 -25.35 10.78 7.15
N LEU A 484 -25.27 9.53 6.65
CA LEU A 484 -25.69 8.33 7.38
C LEU A 484 -24.85 8.13 8.65
N LYS A 485 -23.52 8.19 8.56
CA LYS A 485 -22.64 8.07 9.73
C LYS A 485 -22.96 9.11 10.80
N ALA A 486 -23.23 10.35 10.42
CA ALA A 486 -23.66 11.39 11.36
C ALA A 486 -25.02 11.08 12.00
N ALA A 487 -25.97 10.56 11.23
CA ALA A 487 -27.31 10.17 11.74
C ALA A 487 -27.22 9.02 12.75
N PHE A 488 -26.27 8.07 12.56
CA PHE A 488 -26.01 6.98 13.49
C PHE A 488 -25.01 7.34 14.61
N GLY A 489 -24.52 8.59 14.67
CA GLY A 489 -23.62 9.05 15.73
C GLY A 489 -22.18 8.53 15.63
N LEU A 490 -21.77 7.98 14.46
CA LEU A 490 -20.42 7.50 14.20
C LEU A 490 -19.47 8.64 13.87
N THR A 491 -19.97 9.73 13.28
CA THR A 491 -19.23 10.95 12.98
C THR A 491 -19.91 12.12 13.67
N GLU A 492 -19.15 12.99 14.32
CA GLU A 492 -19.69 14.21 14.94
C GLU A 492 -20.34 15.10 13.86
N ARG A 493 -21.52 15.66 14.16
CA ARG A 493 -22.32 16.42 13.18
C ARG A 493 -21.55 17.61 12.58
N SER A 494 -20.83 18.35 13.42
CA SER A 494 -20.00 19.48 12.98
C SER A 494 -18.91 19.03 11.98
N LYS A 495 -18.31 17.86 12.24
CA LYS A 495 -17.30 17.28 11.38
C LYS A 495 -17.89 16.75 10.06
N ALA A 496 -19.04 16.10 10.13
CA ALA A 496 -19.77 15.67 8.94
C ALA A 496 -20.10 16.87 8.02
N GLU A 497 -20.57 17.99 8.58
CA GLU A 497 -20.84 19.23 7.82
C GLU A 497 -19.56 19.80 7.18
N GLU A 498 -18.41 19.70 7.85
CA GLU A 498 -17.12 20.11 7.28
C GLU A 498 -16.75 19.25 6.08
N ILE A 499 -16.83 17.91 6.21
CA ILE A 499 -16.53 16.96 5.14
C ILE A 499 -17.47 17.16 3.94
N ILE A 500 -18.77 17.31 4.20
CA ILE A 500 -19.78 17.57 3.16
C ILE A 500 -19.45 18.85 2.37
N ARG A 501 -19.13 19.96 3.07
CA ARG A 501 -18.71 21.20 2.39
C ARG A 501 -17.47 20.97 1.54
N HIS A 502 -16.54 20.17 2.03
CA HIS A 502 -15.30 19.86 1.35
C HIS A 502 -15.53 19.06 0.06
N ILE A 503 -16.33 17.99 0.14
CA ILE A 503 -16.70 17.16 -1.02
C ILE A 503 -17.43 17.99 -2.08
N ARG A 504 -18.39 18.85 -1.67
CA ARG A 504 -19.10 19.75 -2.60
C ARG A 504 -18.14 20.70 -3.32
N ARG A 505 -17.15 21.23 -2.58
CA ARG A 505 -16.12 22.09 -3.16
C ARG A 505 -15.21 21.34 -4.13
N ALA A 506 -14.86 20.09 -3.83
CA ALA A 506 -14.10 19.23 -4.73
C ALA A 506 -14.84 18.97 -6.05
N LYS A 507 -16.15 18.68 -5.99
CA LYS A 507 -16.99 18.53 -7.20
C LYS A 507 -17.04 19.81 -8.03
N ASP A 508 -17.23 20.98 -7.40
CA ASP A 508 -17.23 22.27 -8.10
C ASP A 508 -15.87 22.58 -8.73
N LEU A 509 -14.79 22.27 -8.03
CA LEU A 509 -13.43 22.43 -8.56
C LEU A 509 -13.21 21.61 -9.83
N ILE A 510 -13.60 20.33 -9.84
CA ILE A 510 -13.50 19.47 -11.03
C ILE A 510 -14.28 20.07 -12.19
N ARG A 511 -15.54 20.47 -11.97
CA ARG A 511 -16.38 21.09 -13.00
C ARG A 511 -15.70 22.34 -13.59
N ARG A 512 -15.19 23.24 -12.76
CA ARG A 512 -14.48 24.45 -13.19
C ARG A 512 -13.20 24.14 -13.97
N MET A 513 -12.46 23.10 -13.56
CA MET A 513 -11.27 22.65 -14.29
C MET A 513 -11.61 22.10 -15.68
N GLU A 514 -12.79 21.53 -15.87
CA GLU A 514 -13.26 21.01 -17.16
C GLU A 514 -13.84 22.10 -18.07
N GLU A 515 -14.51 23.09 -17.49
CA GLU A 515 -15.06 24.24 -18.22
C GLU A 515 -13.99 25.25 -18.63
N SER A 516 -12.85 25.27 -17.93
CA SER A 516 -11.77 26.21 -18.17
C SER A 516 -10.81 25.72 -19.26
N THR A 517 -10.59 26.55 -20.27
CA THR A 517 -9.57 26.30 -21.31
C THR A 517 -8.14 26.67 -20.85
N VAL A 518 -8.01 27.41 -19.74
CA VAL A 518 -6.73 27.90 -19.21
C VAL A 518 -6.68 27.72 -17.70
N MET A 519 -5.58 27.18 -17.19
CA MET A 519 -5.30 27.12 -15.75
C MET A 519 -4.87 28.49 -15.26
N ASP A 520 -5.81 29.30 -14.77
CA ASP A 520 -5.51 30.60 -14.16
C ASP A 520 -4.91 30.46 -12.75
N GLU A 521 -4.35 31.55 -12.22
CA GLU A 521 -3.70 31.54 -10.91
C GLU A 521 -4.70 31.28 -9.76
N SER A 522 -5.95 31.68 -9.88
CA SER A 522 -6.99 31.43 -8.87
C SER A 522 -7.29 29.94 -8.76
N LEU A 523 -7.50 29.28 -9.89
CA LEU A 523 -7.75 27.84 -9.97
C LEU A 523 -6.54 27.04 -9.47
N ARG A 524 -5.32 27.46 -9.87
CA ARG A 524 -4.07 26.89 -9.38
C ARG A 524 -3.95 26.92 -7.86
N GLN A 525 -4.18 28.08 -7.26
CA GLN A 525 -4.13 28.24 -5.80
C GLN A 525 -5.20 27.43 -5.08
N GLU A 526 -6.37 27.30 -5.67
CA GLU A 526 -7.45 26.50 -5.10
C GLU A 526 -7.08 25.01 -5.07
N ILE A 527 -6.51 24.48 -6.14
CA ILE A 527 -5.99 23.11 -6.19
C ILE A 527 -5.00 22.86 -5.05
N PHE A 528 -4.01 23.72 -4.86
CA PHE A 528 -3.02 23.57 -3.79
C PHE A 528 -3.63 23.66 -2.38
N ARG A 529 -4.73 24.40 -2.21
CA ARG A 529 -5.45 24.48 -0.91
C ARG A 529 -6.30 23.23 -0.66
N MET A 530 -6.83 22.61 -1.71
CA MET A 530 -7.69 21.44 -1.60
C MET A 530 -6.93 20.16 -1.33
N ASN A 531 -5.81 19.91 -2.01
CA ASN A 531 -5.05 18.67 -1.93
C ASN A 531 -4.69 18.20 -0.49
N PRO A 532 -4.28 19.06 0.46
CA PRO A 532 -3.89 18.60 1.80
C PRO A 532 -5.05 18.09 2.66
N ILE A 533 -6.28 18.42 2.29
CA ILE A 533 -7.49 18.20 3.10
C ILE A 533 -8.51 17.32 2.39
N GLU A 534 -8.20 16.83 1.20
CA GLU A 534 -9.13 15.97 0.47
C GLU A 534 -9.24 14.62 1.15
N SER A 535 -10.45 14.34 1.64
CA SER A 535 -10.83 13.06 2.22
C SER A 535 -12.33 12.87 2.01
N LEU A 536 -12.73 11.61 1.79
CA LEU A 536 -14.13 11.23 1.68
C LEU A 536 -14.76 10.87 3.03
N CYS A 537 -13.97 10.84 4.11
CA CYS A 537 -14.41 10.50 5.47
C CYS A 537 -13.69 11.37 6.51
N ASP A 538 -14.06 11.25 7.77
CA ASP A 538 -13.25 11.81 8.85
C ASP A 538 -11.92 11.08 8.93
N ARG A 539 -10.81 11.81 8.91
CA ARG A 539 -9.46 11.25 9.03
C ARG A 539 -9.27 10.40 10.28
N HIS A 540 -9.94 10.73 11.37
CA HIS A 540 -9.92 9.93 12.60
C HIS A 540 -10.55 8.55 12.43
N GLU A 541 -11.41 8.38 11.44
CA GLU A 541 -11.98 7.07 11.10
C GLU A 541 -10.93 6.09 10.55
N MET A 542 -9.81 6.59 10.03
CA MET A 542 -8.68 5.78 9.55
C MET A 542 -7.63 5.51 10.63
N GLU A 543 -7.80 6.07 11.82
CA GLU A 543 -6.86 5.92 12.92
C GLU A 543 -7.31 4.78 13.84
N TRP A 544 -6.39 3.89 14.14
CA TRP A 544 -6.62 2.84 15.13
C TRP A 544 -6.04 3.22 16.47
N PRO A 545 -6.66 2.83 17.60
CA PRO A 545 -6.22 3.25 18.91
C PRO A 545 -4.85 2.70 19.28
N VAL A 546 -4.01 3.57 19.85
CA VAL A 546 -2.74 3.20 20.45
C VAL A 546 -2.96 2.77 21.89
N ILE A 547 -2.58 1.55 22.21
CA ILE A 547 -2.72 1.04 23.58
C ILE A 547 -1.44 1.27 24.37
N GLY A 548 -1.49 2.23 25.30
CA GLY A 548 -0.35 2.63 26.12
C GLY A 548 0.58 3.63 25.41
N GLN A 549 1.87 3.42 25.45
CA GLN A 549 2.85 4.36 24.89
C GLN A 549 3.02 4.16 23.38
N ARG A 550 2.91 5.23 22.58
CA ARG A 550 3.21 5.21 21.14
C ARG A 550 4.62 4.66 20.86
N LEU A 551 5.61 5.12 21.63
CA LEU A 551 6.96 4.55 21.65
C LEU A 551 7.36 4.28 23.10
N LYS A 552 7.81 3.07 23.38
CA LYS A 552 8.34 2.67 24.70
C LYS A 552 9.80 3.10 24.79
N LEU A 553 10.00 4.40 25.04
CA LEU A 553 11.30 5.08 24.96
C LEU A 553 12.40 4.36 25.76
N MET A 554 12.09 3.84 26.95
CA MET A 554 13.08 3.10 27.74
C MET A 554 13.58 1.84 27.02
N ASN A 555 12.69 1.12 26.32
CA ASN A 555 13.08 -0.08 25.58
C ASN A 555 13.86 0.27 24.31
N VAL A 556 13.46 1.37 23.62
CA VAL A 556 14.21 1.91 22.48
C VAL A 556 15.61 2.36 22.93
N PHE A 557 15.72 3.05 24.06
CA PHE A 557 17.01 3.48 24.62
C PHE A 557 17.90 2.28 24.98
N LYS A 558 17.36 1.27 25.68
CA LYS A 558 18.08 0.02 25.96
C LYS A 558 18.54 -0.71 24.70
N LEU A 559 17.72 -0.68 23.63
CA LEU A 559 18.08 -1.25 22.34
C LEU A 559 19.30 -0.55 21.73
N LEU A 560 19.34 0.79 21.80
CA LEU A 560 20.41 1.61 21.23
C LEU A 560 21.73 1.48 22.04
N LEU A 561 21.64 1.25 23.35
CA LEU A 561 22.80 1.03 24.21
C LEU A 561 23.40 -0.38 24.07
N ARG A 562 22.62 -1.37 23.66
CA ARG A 562 23.16 -2.71 23.37
C ARG A 562 24.07 -2.61 22.16
N ARG A 563 25.38 -2.71 22.37
CA ARG A 563 26.32 -2.96 21.27
C ARG A 563 25.83 -4.21 20.55
N THR A 564 25.49 -4.11 19.28
CA THR A 564 25.30 -5.27 18.43
C THR A 564 26.58 -6.09 18.54
N PRO A 565 26.53 -7.41 18.84
CA PRO A 565 27.66 -8.24 18.50
C PRO A 565 27.91 -8.04 17.02
N VAL A 566 29.12 -7.66 16.65
CA VAL A 566 29.64 -7.83 15.31
C VAL A 566 29.51 -9.33 15.10
N PHE A 567 28.64 -9.77 14.18
CA PHE A 567 28.59 -11.15 13.78
C PHE A 567 29.96 -11.49 13.17
N GLY A 568 30.83 -12.04 14.02
CA GLY A 568 32.07 -12.67 13.64
C GLY A 568 31.87 -14.17 13.76
N THR A 569 32.25 -14.83 12.70
CA THR A 569 32.39 -16.28 12.44
C THR A 569 31.10 -17.06 12.38
#